data_ad176b91741822cfc82609e7f5cb5f6d
#
_entry.id   ad176b91741822cfc82609e7f5cb5f6d
#
_cell.length_a   1.000
_cell.length_b   1.000
_cell.length_c   1.000
_cell.angle_alpha   90.00
_cell.angle_beta   90.00
_cell.angle_gamma   90.00
#
_symmetry.space_group_name_H-M   'P 1'
#
loop_
_entity.id
_entity.type
_entity.pdbx_description
1 polymer ?
#
loop_
_entity_poly.entity_id
_entity_poly.type
_entity_poly.pdbx_seq_one_letter_code
_entity_poly.pdbx_strand_id
1 'polypeptide(L)'
;MRQNNIITINYMRKKLLRLSLAFLVSVMPALPMLAQIPEGYYSSLKGKKGAELKTAIHDIIKKANVLSYGSGYGKTWWGFWSTDRDERGYFIDRYSSESEWVKSTSQGAAGAGMNIEHSFPKSWWGGATVQAYKDLYNLMPCKKEINTTKSNYPMGIVVSGDKGNGWTKVGKGTDGNWYWEPADPWKGDFARGYMYMATAYQDYNWEGKQALQILQQGAYPTLQKWAYTLYIQWAKADKPDALEIKRNNDVAKIQGNRNPYVDFPNLMEYVWGDSTNIAFNPETTVKSSSYMNGEGGGGGSIDPDPNPGTPEVNVYQATFTSNDGGCKESIISNDSPHSNIWICDAKYGWKATAYNSDNKSNHAAEATLTLPEVDLTGYDDAKLTINQAVNFAKGKALKYLKVELKSVDTSDGTVEETPLTDFAVPSEDSWIYYDYTLDLSHFVGTKATISFRYTSDDNMCCTWEIKKATITGTKNSTGIKETTTEPKDFIDFSKPYDVYSIDGRKLTPSQTNANSIVIIRQNSKVIKMRIR
;
A
#
# COMPACT_ATOMS: atom_id res chain seq x y z
N MET A 1 -56.45 -37.65 -36.02
CA MET A 1 -55.30 -36.72 -36.17
C MET A 1 -55.11 -35.64 -35.07
N ARG A 2 -55.96 -35.48 -34.06
CA ARG A 2 -55.85 -34.47 -33.02
C ARG A 2 -55.15 -34.95 -31.73
N GLN A 3 -55.04 -36.25 -31.49
CA GLN A 3 -54.36 -36.75 -30.24
C GLN A 3 -52.86 -36.87 -30.35
N ASN A 4 -52.28 -37.04 -31.52
CA ASN A 4 -50.81 -37.17 -31.67
C ASN A 4 -50.05 -35.84 -31.54
N ASN A 5 -50.70 -34.70 -31.83
CA ASN A 5 -50.03 -33.36 -31.71
C ASN A 5 -49.88 -32.87 -30.26
N ILE A 6 -50.79 -33.30 -29.36
CA ILE A 6 -50.74 -32.91 -27.95
C ILE A 6 -49.61 -33.64 -27.22
N ILE A 7 -49.30 -34.87 -27.53
CA ILE A 7 -48.27 -35.69 -26.95
C ILE A 7 -46.87 -35.15 -27.39
N THR A 8 -46.71 -34.75 -28.63
CA THR A 8 -45.48 -34.22 -29.19
C THR A 8 -45.14 -32.84 -28.61
N ILE A 9 -46.13 -31.98 -28.40
CA ILE A 9 -45.94 -30.64 -27.81
C ILE A 9 -45.58 -30.75 -26.32
N ASN A 10 -46.17 -31.68 -25.57
CA ASN A 10 -45.82 -31.89 -24.16
C ASN A 10 -44.42 -32.53 -23.98
N TYR A 11 -43.97 -33.35 -24.91
CA TYR A 11 -42.64 -33.93 -24.91
C TYR A 11 -41.54 -32.86 -25.20
N MET A 12 -41.80 -32.00 -26.17
CA MET A 12 -40.89 -30.87 -26.47
C MET A 12 -40.86 -29.84 -25.33
N ARG A 13 -41.99 -29.51 -24.69
CA ARG A 13 -41.99 -28.62 -23.52
C ARG A 13 -41.21 -29.20 -22.34
N LYS A 14 -41.31 -30.51 -22.08
CA LYS A 14 -40.49 -31.15 -21.01
C LYS A 14 -39.02 -31.24 -21.36
N LYS A 15 -38.63 -31.33 -22.63
CA LYS A 15 -37.25 -31.36 -23.07
C LYS A 15 -36.63 -29.94 -23.04
N LEU A 16 -37.38 -28.90 -23.41
CA LEU A 16 -36.99 -27.49 -23.29
C LEU A 16 -36.87 -27.05 -21.82
N LEU A 17 -37.79 -27.52 -20.93
CA LEU A 17 -37.70 -27.21 -19.51
C LEU A 17 -36.51 -27.91 -18.82
N ARG A 18 -36.12 -29.10 -19.29
CA ARG A 18 -34.93 -29.79 -18.78
C ARG A 18 -33.60 -29.21 -19.31
N LEU A 19 -33.62 -28.67 -20.54
CA LEU A 19 -32.46 -27.95 -21.10
C LEU A 19 -32.29 -26.56 -20.46
N SER A 20 -33.37 -25.85 -20.16
CA SER A 20 -33.27 -24.57 -19.45
C SER A 20 -32.88 -24.73 -17.97
N LEU A 21 -33.24 -25.83 -17.29
CA LEU A 21 -32.80 -26.11 -15.93
C LEU A 21 -31.34 -26.59 -15.88
N ALA A 22 -30.83 -27.27 -16.93
CA ALA A 22 -29.43 -27.68 -17.03
C ALA A 22 -28.50 -26.50 -17.40
N PHE A 23 -29.05 -25.45 -18.07
CA PHE A 23 -28.27 -24.25 -18.41
C PHE A 23 -28.23 -23.21 -17.29
N LEU A 24 -29.16 -23.30 -16.31
CA LEU A 24 -29.14 -22.39 -15.13
C LEU A 24 -28.20 -22.87 -13.99
N VAL A 25 -27.65 -24.08 -14.08
CA VAL A 25 -26.71 -24.63 -13.08
C VAL A 25 -25.24 -24.45 -13.49
N SER A 26 -24.95 -23.96 -14.71
CA SER A 26 -23.58 -23.91 -15.25
C SER A 26 -22.96 -22.51 -15.38
N VAL A 27 -23.61 -21.46 -14.85
CA VAL A 27 -23.00 -20.12 -14.75
C VAL A 27 -23.13 -19.62 -13.32
N MET A 28 -22.61 -20.40 -12.36
CA MET A 28 -22.00 -19.79 -11.22
C MET A 28 -20.66 -19.27 -11.75
N PRO A 29 -20.36 -17.94 -11.68
CA PRO A 29 -18.99 -17.52 -11.83
C PRO A 29 -18.22 -18.33 -10.79
N ALA A 30 -17.19 -19.06 -11.21
CA ALA A 30 -16.21 -19.59 -10.29
C ALA A 30 -15.63 -18.37 -9.59
N LEU A 31 -16.18 -18.02 -8.45
CA LEU A 31 -15.51 -17.12 -7.53
C LEU A 31 -14.11 -17.72 -7.37
N PRO A 32 -13.05 -16.96 -7.63
CA PRO A 32 -11.71 -17.47 -7.38
C PRO A 32 -11.72 -17.99 -5.95
N MET A 33 -11.50 -19.29 -5.80
CA MET A 33 -11.38 -19.91 -4.47
C MET A 33 -10.07 -19.37 -3.90
N LEU A 34 -10.17 -18.21 -3.24
CA LEU A 34 -9.08 -17.63 -2.49
C LEU A 34 -8.61 -18.70 -1.53
N ALA A 35 -7.35 -19.09 -1.61
CA ALA A 35 -6.80 -20.06 -0.68
C ALA A 35 -6.86 -19.41 0.72
N GLN A 36 -7.88 -19.80 1.45
CA GLN A 36 -8.17 -19.28 2.77
C GLN A 36 -7.06 -19.74 3.74
N ILE A 37 -6.65 -18.87 4.65
CA ILE A 37 -5.79 -19.27 5.78
C ILE A 37 -6.47 -20.47 6.45
N PRO A 38 -5.79 -21.62 6.61
CA PRO A 38 -6.42 -22.78 7.27
C PRO A 38 -6.92 -22.41 8.66
N GLU A 39 -8.10 -22.91 9.02
CA GLU A 39 -8.67 -22.69 10.35
C GLU A 39 -7.67 -23.10 11.44
N GLY A 40 -7.49 -22.24 12.44
CA GLY A 40 -6.57 -22.49 13.55
C GLY A 40 -5.08 -22.38 13.22
N TYR A 41 -4.67 -22.11 11.96
CA TYR A 41 -3.26 -22.07 11.56
C TYR A 41 -2.43 -21.11 12.43
N TYR A 42 -2.98 -19.98 12.81
CA TYR A 42 -2.34 -18.97 13.64
C TYR A 42 -2.84 -18.92 15.09
N SER A 43 -3.60 -19.92 15.55
CA SER A 43 -4.22 -19.90 16.89
C SER A 43 -3.21 -19.77 18.04
N SER A 44 -1.99 -20.32 17.87
CA SER A 44 -0.90 -20.25 18.87
C SER A 44 -0.32 -18.83 19.04
N LEU A 45 -0.64 -17.89 18.16
CA LEU A 45 -0.20 -16.49 18.29
C LEU A 45 -1.06 -15.66 19.24
N LYS A 46 -2.26 -16.15 19.56
CA LYS A 46 -3.22 -15.43 20.41
C LYS A 46 -2.62 -15.12 21.79
N GLY A 47 -2.70 -13.86 22.17
CA GLY A 47 -2.22 -13.35 23.47
C GLY A 47 -0.71 -13.08 23.54
N LYS A 48 0.07 -13.44 22.53
CA LYS A 48 1.51 -13.23 22.48
C LYS A 48 1.88 -11.85 21.99
N LYS A 49 3.07 -11.36 22.39
CA LYS A 49 3.55 -10.01 22.07
C LYS A 49 5.08 -9.98 21.93
N GLY A 50 5.60 -9.00 21.17
CA GLY A 50 7.03 -8.72 21.03
C GLY A 50 7.86 -9.97 20.70
N ALA A 51 8.89 -10.23 21.49
CA ALA A 51 9.81 -11.36 21.31
C ALA A 51 9.11 -12.73 21.40
N GLU A 52 8.14 -12.88 22.30
CA GLU A 52 7.36 -14.12 22.43
C GLU A 52 6.49 -14.37 21.19
N LEU A 53 5.89 -13.30 20.64
CA LEU A 53 5.13 -13.39 19.42
C LEU A 53 6.02 -13.80 18.23
N LYS A 54 7.21 -13.19 18.10
CA LYS A 54 8.15 -13.54 17.03
C LYS A 54 8.57 -15.01 17.10
N THR A 55 8.87 -15.52 18.29
CA THR A 55 9.22 -16.93 18.50
C THR A 55 8.04 -17.86 18.16
N ALA A 56 6.82 -17.49 18.52
CA ALA A 56 5.64 -18.27 18.17
C ALA A 56 5.36 -18.28 16.66
N ILE A 57 5.62 -17.17 15.96
CA ILE A 57 5.57 -17.11 14.50
C ILE A 57 6.63 -18.05 13.91
N HIS A 58 7.88 -17.95 14.38
CA HIS A 58 8.96 -18.84 13.96
C HIS A 58 8.57 -20.31 14.07
N ASP A 59 7.96 -20.73 15.20
CA ASP A 59 7.55 -22.11 15.42
C ASP A 59 6.51 -22.62 14.41
N ILE A 60 5.68 -21.74 13.87
CA ILE A 60 4.72 -22.07 12.81
C ILE A 60 5.44 -22.19 11.45
N ILE A 61 6.33 -21.24 11.12
CA ILE A 61 6.83 -21.08 9.74
C ILE A 61 8.19 -21.73 9.48
N LYS A 62 8.94 -22.13 10.50
CA LYS A 62 10.30 -22.71 10.39
C LYS A 62 10.38 -24.03 9.63
N LYS A 63 9.25 -24.71 9.46
CA LYS A 63 9.18 -25.97 8.69
C LYS A 63 8.51 -25.71 7.36
N ALA A 64 9.25 -25.87 6.28
CA ALA A 64 8.77 -25.74 4.91
C ALA A 64 9.18 -26.95 4.08
N ASN A 65 8.25 -27.46 3.26
CA ASN A 65 8.54 -28.52 2.29
C ASN A 65 9.14 -27.87 1.03
N VAL A 66 10.41 -27.49 1.12
CA VAL A 66 11.07 -26.74 0.04
C VAL A 66 11.36 -27.63 -1.17
N LEU A 67 11.18 -27.07 -2.37
CA LEU A 67 11.51 -27.73 -3.62
C LEU A 67 13.04 -27.92 -3.78
N SER A 68 13.46 -28.89 -4.58
CA SER A 68 14.85 -28.96 -4.99
C SER A 68 15.24 -27.75 -5.83
N TYR A 69 16.44 -27.22 -5.60
CA TYR A 69 16.95 -26.05 -6.34
C TYR A 69 17.21 -26.36 -7.80
N GLY A 70 16.84 -25.46 -8.71
CA GLY A 70 17.16 -25.55 -10.13
C GLY A 70 15.97 -25.68 -11.07
N SER A 71 16.24 -26.19 -12.29
CA SER A 71 15.26 -26.38 -13.36
C SER A 71 14.71 -27.81 -13.39
N GLY A 72 13.49 -27.96 -13.88
CA GLY A 72 12.81 -29.25 -14.05
C GLY A 72 11.59 -29.39 -13.13
N TYR A 73 10.81 -30.45 -13.34
CA TYR A 73 9.62 -30.75 -12.56
C TYR A 73 9.93 -30.91 -11.08
N GLY A 74 9.12 -30.27 -10.20
CA GLY A 74 9.31 -30.31 -8.75
C GLY A 74 10.53 -29.52 -8.24
N LYS A 75 11.14 -28.67 -9.06
CA LYS A 75 12.26 -27.81 -8.67
C LYS A 75 11.88 -26.33 -8.70
N THR A 76 12.79 -25.44 -8.33
CA THR A 76 12.54 -24.01 -8.12
C THR A 76 11.83 -23.33 -9.31
N TRP A 77 12.29 -23.54 -10.56
CA TRP A 77 11.66 -22.93 -11.73
C TRP A 77 10.23 -23.41 -11.97
N TRP A 78 9.95 -24.68 -11.68
CA TRP A 78 8.59 -25.20 -11.71
C TRP A 78 7.72 -24.53 -10.61
N GLY A 79 8.29 -24.27 -9.44
CA GLY A 79 7.64 -23.49 -8.39
C GLY A 79 7.30 -22.09 -8.88
N PHE A 80 8.24 -21.35 -9.46
CA PHE A 80 8.03 -20.00 -10.00
C PHE A 80 6.96 -19.95 -11.09
N TRP A 81 6.88 -20.98 -11.92
CA TRP A 81 5.83 -21.07 -12.94
C TRP A 81 4.43 -21.10 -12.32
N SER A 82 4.31 -21.51 -11.06
CA SER A 82 3.06 -21.46 -10.29
C SER A 82 2.92 -20.18 -9.46
N THR A 83 4.00 -19.69 -8.84
CA THR A 83 3.97 -18.65 -7.81
C THR A 83 4.33 -17.25 -8.32
N ASP A 84 5.15 -17.14 -9.38
CA ASP A 84 5.75 -15.89 -9.83
C ASP A 84 5.48 -15.62 -11.32
N ARG A 85 4.25 -15.85 -11.76
CA ARG A 85 3.78 -15.61 -13.13
C ARG A 85 2.55 -14.72 -13.12
N ASP A 86 2.53 -13.73 -14.02
CA ASP A 86 1.37 -12.90 -14.26
C ASP A 86 0.29 -13.60 -15.10
N GLU A 87 -0.85 -12.95 -15.29
CA GLU A 87 -1.98 -13.48 -16.08
C GLU A 87 -1.64 -13.64 -17.56
N ARG A 88 -0.71 -12.86 -18.10
CA ARG A 88 -0.21 -12.96 -19.48
C ARG A 88 0.73 -14.16 -19.66
N GLY A 89 1.17 -14.77 -18.56
CA GLY A 89 2.09 -15.91 -18.52
C GLY A 89 3.55 -15.50 -18.60
N TYR A 90 3.94 -14.32 -18.09
CA TYR A 90 5.31 -13.88 -17.95
C TYR A 90 5.81 -14.12 -16.52
N PHE A 91 7.10 -14.42 -16.35
CA PHE A 91 7.72 -14.40 -15.03
C PHE A 91 7.82 -12.98 -14.51
N ILE A 92 7.38 -12.77 -13.28
CA ILE A 92 7.40 -11.50 -12.57
C ILE A 92 8.80 -11.29 -12.00
N ASP A 93 9.58 -10.44 -12.67
CA ASP A 93 10.88 -10.00 -12.17
C ASP A 93 10.71 -8.69 -11.38
N ARG A 94 10.73 -8.78 -10.06
CA ARG A 94 10.54 -7.62 -9.18
C ARG A 94 11.69 -6.64 -9.19
N TYR A 95 12.83 -7.03 -9.80
CA TYR A 95 13.98 -6.14 -9.97
C TYR A 95 13.96 -5.35 -11.28
N SER A 96 13.05 -5.67 -12.18
CA SER A 96 12.93 -5.05 -13.50
C SER A 96 11.51 -4.56 -13.76
N SER A 97 11.37 -3.55 -14.62
CA SER A 97 10.05 -3.12 -15.11
C SER A 97 9.36 -4.24 -15.90
N GLU A 98 8.03 -4.20 -16.00
CA GLU A 98 7.25 -5.22 -16.73
C GLU A 98 7.69 -5.42 -18.18
N SER A 99 8.21 -4.37 -18.83
CA SER A 99 8.71 -4.45 -20.21
C SER A 99 9.89 -5.42 -20.37
N GLU A 100 10.60 -5.71 -19.29
CA GLU A 100 11.74 -6.62 -19.24
C GLU A 100 11.35 -8.06 -18.89
N TRP A 101 10.10 -8.33 -18.56
CA TRP A 101 9.65 -9.65 -18.15
C TRP A 101 9.67 -10.64 -19.30
N VAL A 102 9.91 -11.91 -18.98
CA VAL A 102 10.12 -12.99 -19.93
C VAL A 102 9.00 -14.01 -19.86
N LYS A 103 8.57 -14.51 -21.01
CA LYS A 103 7.54 -15.57 -21.09
C LYS A 103 7.96 -16.77 -20.23
N SER A 104 7.08 -17.15 -19.33
CA SER A 104 7.34 -18.24 -18.39
C SER A 104 7.22 -19.62 -19.04
N THR A 105 8.00 -20.58 -18.53
CA THR A 105 7.85 -22.01 -18.80
C THR A 105 8.06 -22.81 -17.52
N SER A 106 7.54 -24.01 -17.44
CA SER A 106 7.76 -24.92 -16.31
C SER A 106 9.22 -25.36 -16.14
N GLN A 107 10.04 -25.20 -17.16
CA GLN A 107 11.48 -25.50 -17.16
C GLN A 107 12.33 -24.28 -16.77
N GLY A 108 11.71 -23.09 -16.69
CA GLY A 108 12.38 -21.85 -16.36
C GLY A 108 12.83 -21.03 -17.57
N ALA A 109 13.53 -19.94 -17.31
CA ALA A 109 13.95 -18.96 -18.29
C ALA A 109 15.46 -18.63 -18.21
N ALA A 110 16.30 -19.54 -17.73
CA ALA A 110 17.75 -19.35 -17.66
C ALA A 110 18.37 -19.06 -19.04
N GLY A 111 17.86 -19.70 -20.10
CA GLY A 111 18.25 -19.42 -21.49
C GLY A 111 17.84 -18.05 -22.01
N ALA A 112 16.90 -17.38 -21.37
CA ALA A 112 16.47 -16.01 -21.65
C ALA A 112 17.12 -14.98 -20.71
N GLY A 113 18.25 -15.31 -20.09
CA GLY A 113 19.02 -14.38 -19.25
C GLY A 113 18.49 -14.20 -17.83
N MET A 114 17.61 -15.09 -17.36
CA MET A 114 17.09 -15.04 -15.99
C MET A 114 17.82 -15.97 -15.03
N ASN A 115 17.89 -15.59 -13.78
CA ASN A 115 18.44 -16.36 -12.67
C ASN A 115 17.37 -16.70 -11.63
N ILE A 116 17.70 -17.69 -10.77
CA ILE A 116 17.04 -17.85 -9.47
C ILE A 116 17.77 -16.96 -8.49
N GLU A 117 17.08 -15.92 -8.02
CA GLU A 117 17.61 -14.95 -7.08
C GLU A 117 17.33 -15.37 -5.64
N HIS A 118 18.33 -15.14 -4.76
CA HIS A 118 18.18 -15.14 -3.32
C HIS A 118 18.09 -13.69 -2.84
N SER A 119 16.90 -13.15 -2.72
CA SER A 119 16.71 -11.75 -2.31
C SER A 119 17.39 -11.45 -0.97
N PHE A 120 17.20 -12.34 0.00
CA PHE A 120 17.99 -12.41 1.22
C PHE A 120 19.22 -13.29 0.93
N PRO A 121 20.42 -12.71 0.76
CA PRO A 121 21.56 -13.38 0.14
C PRO A 121 22.05 -14.62 0.88
N LYS A 122 22.26 -15.69 0.14
CA LYS A 122 22.71 -16.96 0.70
C LYS A 122 24.06 -16.89 1.43
N SER A 123 24.91 -15.96 1.07
CA SER A 123 26.20 -15.72 1.74
C SER A 123 26.04 -15.27 3.20
N TRP A 124 24.86 -14.81 3.60
CA TRP A 124 24.61 -14.31 4.96
C TRP A 124 24.47 -15.41 6.02
N TRP A 125 24.36 -16.68 5.58
CA TRP A 125 24.44 -17.87 6.45
C TRP A 125 25.51 -18.86 5.98
N GLY A 126 26.61 -18.36 5.40
CA GLY A 126 27.73 -19.20 4.93
C GLY A 126 27.47 -19.93 3.61
N GLY A 127 26.39 -19.67 2.89
CA GLY A 127 26.08 -20.25 1.58
C GLY A 127 25.65 -21.72 1.59
N ALA A 128 25.45 -22.32 2.76
CA ALA A 128 25.04 -23.72 2.87
C ALA A 128 23.66 -23.96 2.20
N THR A 129 23.52 -25.12 1.55
CA THR A 129 22.28 -25.55 0.86
C THR A 129 21.25 -26.10 1.87
N VAL A 130 20.88 -25.27 2.82
CA VAL A 130 19.86 -25.54 3.86
C VAL A 130 18.47 -25.14 3.38
N GLN A 131 17.46 -25.20 4.24
CA GLN A 131 16.08 -24.82 3.91
C GLN A 131 15.99 -23.39 3.36
N ALA A 132 16.65 -22.40 4.00
CA ALA A 132 16.66 -20.99 3.57
C ALA A 132 17.16 -20.80 2.11
N TYR A 133 18.06 -21.67 1.65
CA TYR A 133 18.58 -21.67 0.27
C TYR A 133 17.50 -22.03 -0.76
N LYS A 134 16.44 -22.74 -0.35
CA LYS A 134 15.42 -23.30 -1.24
C LYS A 134 14.03 -22.73 -0.98
N ASP A 135 13.88 -21.86 0.00
CA ASP A 135 12.61 -21.30 0.40
C ASP A 135 12.08 -20.32 -0.65
N LEU A 136 10.89 -20.58 -1.18
CA LEU A 136 10.28 -19.76 -2.22
C LEU A 136 9.93 -18.34 -1.72
N TYR A 137 9.80 -18.12 -0.40
CA TYR A 137 9.67 -16.75 0.13
C TYR A 137 10.95 -15.93 0.03
N ASN A 138 12.10 -16.60 -0.12
CA ASN A 138 13.37 -15.95 -0.41
C ASN A 138 13.72 -15.93 -1.89
N LEU A 139 13.22 -16.90 -2.65
CA LEU A 139 13.59 -17.11 -4.05
C LEU A 139 12.61 -16.41 -5.00
N MET A 140 13.13 -15.85 -6.09
CA MET A 140 12.33 -15.28 -7.17
C MET A 140 13.07 -15.35 -8.51
N PRO A 141 12.33 -15.33 -9.66
CA PRO A 141 12.97 -15.17 -10.95
C PRO A 141 13.41 -13.71 -11.12
N CYS A 142 14.61 -13.49 -11.66
CA CYS A 142 15.07 -12.15 -11.99
C CYS A 142 16.07 -12.14 -13.15
N LYS A 143 16.25 -10.97 -13.80
CA LYS A 143 17.31 -10.77 -14.80
C LYS A 143 18.69 -10.92 -14.17
N LYS A 144 19.59 -11.55 -14.93
CA LYS A 144 20.95 -11.85 -14.47
C LYS A 144 21.77 -10.59 -14.20
N GLU A 145 21.58 -9.56 -15.02
CA GLU A 145 22.34 -8.32 -14.98
C GLU A 145 22.08 -7.59 -13.65
N ILE A 146 20.82 -7.35 -13.31
CA ILE A 146 20.46 -6.65 -12.06
C ILE A 146 20.76 -7.51 -10.82
N ASN A 147 20.59 -8.82 -10.89
CA ASN A 147 21.02 -9.74 -9.83
C ASN A 147 22.52 -9.60 -9.56
N THR A 148 23.35 -9.59 -10.60
CA THR A 148 24.79 -9.41 -10.49
C THR A 148 25.15 -8.05 -9.87
N THR A 149 24.47 -6.98 -10.30
CA THR A 149 24.69 -5.63 -9.79
C THR A 149 24.29 -5.50 -8.32
N LYS A 150 23.14 -6.06 -7.94
CA LYS A 150 22.66 -6.09 -6.55
C LYS A 150 23.60 -6.87 -5.64
N SER A 151 24.21 -7.93 -6.15
CA SER A 151 25.15 -8.75 -5.36
C SER A 151 24.54 -9.19 -4.01
N ASN A 152 25.31 -9.13 -2.94
CA ASN A 152 24.86 -9.41 -1.56
C ASN A 152 24.70 -8.14 -0.71
N TYR A 153 24.45 -6.99 -1.35
CA TYR A 153 24.19 -5.75 -0.61
C TYR A 153 22.88 -5.86 0.18
N PRO A 154 22.82 -5.24 1.38
CA PRO A 154 21.60 -5.19 2.17
C PRO A 154 20.57 -4.24 1.54
N MET A 155 19.31 -4.48 1.85
CA MET A 155 18.19 -3.66 1.42
C MET A 155 18.13 -2.38 2.27
N GLY A 156 18.07 -1.22 1.61
CA GLY A 156 18.06 0.09 2.26
C GLY A 156 17.92 1.22 1.24
N ILE A 157 17.95 2.46 1.70
CA ILE A 157 17.80 3.65 0.86
C ILE A 157 19.11 3.97 0.15
N VAL A 158 19.03 4.19 -1.16
CA VAL A 158 20.15 4.61 -2.02
C VAL A 158 20.07 6.11 -2.27
N VAL A 159 21.08 6.86 -1.83
CA VAL A 159 21.13 8.32 -1.97
C VAL A 159 22.14 8.80 -3.02
N SER A 160 23.10 7.95 -3.42
CA SER A 160 24.13 8.34 -4.39
C SER A 160 24.78 7.13 -5.08
N GLY A 161 25.40 7.39 -6.23
CA GLY A 161 26.21 6.40 -6.96
C GLY A 161 25.39 5.22 -7.48
N ASP A 162 24.13 5.46 -7.86
CA ASP A 162 23.23 4.43 -8.37
C ASP A 162 23.81 3.77 -9.64
N LYS A 163 23.90 2.44 -9.60
CA LYS A 163 24.32 1.55 -10.69
C LYS A 163 23.22 0.56 -11.08
N GLY A 164 21.99 0.81 -10.64
CA GLY A 164 20.84 -0.01 -10.93
C GLY A 164 20.42 0.02 -12.40
N ASN A 165 19.20 -0.37 -12.65
CA ASN A 165 18.64 -0.47 -14.02
C ASN A 165 17.54 0.59 -14.29
N GLY A 166 17.45 1.65 -13.48
CA GLY A 166 16.38 2.66 -13.57
C GLY A 166 15.08 2.25 -12.87
N TRP A 167 14.99 1.00 -12.41
CA TRP A 167 13.88 0.45 -11.63
C TRP A 167 14.34 0.08 -10.22
N THR A 168 15.23 -0.88 -10.10
CA THR A 168 15.94 -1.18 -8.85
C THR A 168 17.20 -0.33 -8.75
N LYS A 169 17.40 0.35 -7.63
CA LYS A 169 18.63 1.12 -7.36
C LYS A 169 19.66 0.25 -6.64
N VAL A 170 20.93 0.46 -6.96
CA VAL A 170 22.08 -0.14 -6.26
C VAL A 170 23.15 0.92 -6.09
N GLY A 171 23.41 1.35 -4.87
CA GLY A 171 24.32 2.49 -4.64
C GLY A 171 24.64 2.65 -3.16
N LYS A 172 25.06 3.87 -2.79
CA LYS A 172 25.44 4.20 -1.42
C LYS A 172 24.29 4.84 -0.65
N GLY A 173 24.14 4.43 0.62
CA GLY A 173 23.30 5.10 1.60
C GLY A 173 23.99 6.33 2.22
N THR A 174 23.31 7.01 3.12
CA THR A 174 23.82 8.19 3.84
C THR A 174 25.06 7.90 4.68
N ASP A 175 25.26 6.66 5.11
CA ASP A 175 26.40 6.17 5.87
C ASP A 175 27.60 5.77 5.00
N GLY A 176 27.46 5.92 3.65
CA GLY A 176 28.49 5.56 2.67
C GLY A 176 28.62 4.06 2.39
N ASN A 177 27.86 3.19 3.03
CA ASN A 177 27.79 1.77 2.73
C ASN A 177 26.96 1.51 1.48
N TRP A 178 27.16 0.33 0.86
CA TRP A 178 26.39 -0.10 -0.30
C TRP A 178 25.08 -0.74 0.12
N TYR A 179 24.00 -0.35 -0.57
CA TYR A 179 22.66 -0.86 -0.44
C TYR A 179 22.03 -1.13 -1.81
N TRP A 180 20.96 -1.89 -1.81
CA TRP A 180 20.02 -1.92 -2.92
C TRP A 180 18.65 -1.46 -2.42
N GLU A 181 17.91 -0.77 -3.29
CA GLU A 181 16.58 -0.25 -2.99
C GLU A 181 15.59 -0.75 -4.03
N PRO A 182 14.50 -1.45 -3.62
CA PRO A 182 13.43 -1.84 -4.54
C PRO A 182 12.75 -0.63 -5.16
N ALA A 183 12.16 -0.82 -6.34
CA ALA A 183 11.18 0.12 -6.86
C ALA A 183 9.96 0.20 -5.93
N ASP A 184 9.29 1.36 -5.90
CA ASP A 184 8.22 1.64 -4.95
C ASP A 184 7.10 0.58 -4.91
N PRO A 185 6.63 0.01 -6.05
CA PRO A 185 5.59 -1.02 -6.05
C PRO A 185 6.00 -2.37 -5.42
N TRP A 186 7.26 -2.53 -5.03
CA TRP A 186 7.80 -3.77 -4.47
C TRP A 186 8.44 -3.58 -3.10
N LYS A 187 8.43 -2.38 -2.56
CA LYS A 187 9.07 -2.09 -1.27
C LYS A 187 8.44 -2.88 -0.13
N GLY A 188 7.12 -2.97 -0.11
CA GLY A 188 6.37 -3.73 0.88
C GLY A 188 6.59 -5.24 0.74
N ASP A 189 6.52 -5.78 -0.48
CA ASP A 189 6.76 -7.20 -0.77
C ASP A 189 8.13 -7.66 -0.24
N PHE A 190 9.18 -6.89 -0.58
CA PHE A 190 10.53 -7.21 -0.09
C PHE A 190 10.66 -7.02 1.41
N ALA A 191 10.06 -5.99 1.99
CA ALA A 191 10.09 -5.76 3.44
C ALA A 191 9.45 -6.94 4.19
N ARG A 192 8.24 -7.38 3.78
CA ARG A 192 7.57 -8.56 4.34
C ARG A 192 8.34 -9.86 4.12
N GLY A 193 9.03 -9.98 2.97
CA GLY A 193 9.93 -11.10 2.67
C GLY A 193 11.14 -11.14 3.60
N TYR A 194 11.78 -10.00 3.86
CA TYR A 194 12.93 -9.88 4.78
C TYR A 194 12.52 -10.13 6.24
N MET A 195 11.36 -9.63 6.66
CA MET A 195 10.79 -9.93 7.99
C MET A 195 10.50 -11.42 8.16
N TYR A 196 9.95 -12.07 7.11
CA TYR A 196 9.76 -13.52 7.10
C TYR A 196 11.09 -14.25 7.26
N MET A 197 12.12 -13.92 6.47
CA MET A 197 13.42 -14.58 6.55
C MET A 197 14.07 -14.40 7.92
N ALA A 198 14.04 -13.19 8.48
CA ALA A 198 14.56 -12.89 9.82
C ALA A 198 13.79 -13.59 10.95
N THR A 199 12.57 -14.05 10.69
CA THR A 199 11.75 -14.81 11.64
C THR A 199 11.90 -16.31 11.44
N ALA A 200 11.72 -16.81 10.21
CA ALA A 200 11.79 -18.23 9.90
C ALA A 200 13.16 -18.84 10.23
N TYR A 201 14.20 -18.05 10.10
CA TYR A 201 15.61 -18.46 10.27
C TYR A 201 16.31 -17.72 11.40
N GLN A 202 15.58 -17.27 12.42
CA GLN A 202 16.12 -16.51 13.56
C GLN A 202 17.22 -17.22 14.35
N ASP A 203 17.30 -18.54 14.24
CA ASP A 203 18.30 -19.39 14.92
C ASP A 203 19.61 -19.55 14.10
N TYR A 204 19.67 -18.94 12.90
CA TYR A 204 20.87 -19.01 12.07
C TYR A 204 21.98 -18.09 12.60
N ASN A 205 23.22 -18.51 12.36
CA ASN A 205 24.37 -17.65 12.57
C ASN A 205 24.57 -16.78 11.32
N TRP A 206 24.40 -15.46 11.49
CA TRP A 206 24.53 -14.51 10.39
C TRP A 206 25.98 -14.11 10.18
N GLU A 207 26.44 -14.17 8.93
CA GLU A 207 27.84 -14.00 8.58
C GLU A 207 28.04 -12.87 7.56
N GLY A 208 29.23 -12.25 7.63
CA GLY A 208 29.65 -11.24 6.67
C GLY A 208 29.20 -9.83 7.01
N LYS A 209 30.01 -8.85 6.58
CA LYS A 209 29.81 -7.43 6.86
C LYS A 209 28.44 -6.94 6.36
N GLN A 210 28.01 -7.36 5.18
CA GLN A 210 26.76 -6.94 4.56
C GLN A 210 25.55 -7.45 5.35
N ALA A 211 25.59 -8.70 5.81
CA ALA A 211 24.54 -9.25 6.66
C ALA A 211 24.38 -8.45 7.96
N LEU A 212 25.49 -8.20 8.65
CA LEU A 212 25.51 -7.54 9.95
C LEU A 212 25.17 -6.04 9.89
N GLN A 213 25.04 -5.46 8.70
CA GLN A 213 24.48 -4.11 8.55
C GLN A 213 22.99 -4.08 8.90
N ILE A 214 22.22 -5.12 8.57
CA ILE A 214 20.77 -5.18 8.82
C ILE A 214 20.37 -6.27 9.81
N LEU A 215 21.24 -7.21 10.12
CA LEU A 215 21.00 -8.33 11.02
C LEU A 215 21.86 -8.24 12.26
N GLN A 216 21.40 -8.88 13.31
CA GLN A 216 22.16 -9.17 14.53
C GLN A 216 21.87 -10.60 14.99
N GLN A 217 22.80 -11.17 15.76
CA GLN A 217 22.65 -12.51 16.30
C GLN A 217 21.51 -12.59 17.30
N GLY A 218 20.90 -13.75 17.39
CA GLY A 218 19.83 -14.06 18.35
C GLY A 218 18.43 -13.97 17.77
N ALA A 219 17.51 -14.66 18.47
CA ALA A 219 16.13 -14.82 18.02
C ALA A 219 15.31 -13.53 18.00
N TYR A 220 15.71 -12.50 18.77
CA TYR A 220 15.02 -11.22 18.80
C TYR A 220 16.04 -10.08 19.05
N PRO A 221 15.90 -8.94 18.36
CA PRO A 221 14.96 -8.68 17.27
C PRO A 221 15.39 -9.28 15.93
N THR A 222 16.58 -9.85 15.78
CA THR A 222 17.22 -10.42 14.59
C THR A 222 17.55 -9.35 13.54
N LEU A 223 16.63 -8.44 13.24
CA LEU A 223 16.88 -7.24 12.42
C LEU A 223 17.47 -6.10 13.27
N GLN A 224 18.38 -5.31 12.70
CA GLN A 224 18.83 -4.05 13.29
C GLN A 224 17.66 -3.06 13.36
N LYS A 225 17.66 -2.18 14.38
CA LYS A 225 16.57 -1.24 14.63
C LYS A 225 16.23 -0.39 13.40
N TRP A 226 17.24 0.21 12.77
CA TRP A 226 17.02 1.05 11.59
C TRP A 226 16.39 0.27 10.43
N ALA A 227 16.78 -1.00 10.24
CA ALA A 227 16.29 -1.83 9.16
C ALA A 227 14.80 -2.20 9.37
N TYR A 228 14.42 -2.72 10.56
CA TYR A 228 13.02 -3.03 10.78
C TYR A 228 12.14 -1.78 10.78
N THR A 229 12.62 -0.63 11.28
CA THR A 229 11.86 0.64 11.20
C THR A 229 11.59 1.04 9.76
N LEU A 230 12.60 0.98 8.88
CA LEU A 230 12.45 1.26 7.45
C LEU A 230 11.49 0.27 6.77
N TYR A 231 11.64 -1.03 7.08
CA TYR A 231 10.82 -2.07 6.46
C TYR A 231 9.36 -1.98 6.91
N ILE A 232 9.07 -1.59 8.15
CA ILE A 232 7.72 -1.28 8.62
C ILE A 232 7.12 -0.12 7.82
N GLN A 233 7.88 0.97 7.63
CA GLN A 233 7.43 2.11 6.82
C GLN A 233 7.09 1.69 5.39
N TRP A 234 7.97 0.93 4.74
CA TRP A 234 7.74 0.43 3.39
C TRP A 234 6.54 -0.50 3.31
N ALA A 235 6.41 -1.45 4.24
CA ALA A 235 5.29 -2.38 4.27
C ALA A 235 3.93 -1.70 4.56
N LYS A 236 3.92 -0.57 5.26
CA LYS A 236 2.72 0.26 5.48
C LYS A 236 2.35 1.07 4.23
N ALA A 237 3.34 1.61 3.54
CA ALA A 237 3.13 2.38 2.30
C ALA A 237 2.71 1.50 1.13
N ASP A 238 3.29 0.30 1.03
CA ASP A 238 3.04 -0.69 -0.01
C ASP A 238 2.41 -1.95 0.63
N LYS A 239 1.09 -1.92 0.76
CA LYS A 239 0.30 -3.00 1.40
C LYS A 239 0.22 -4.24 0.50
N PRO A 240 -0.04 -5.44 1.08
CA PRO A 240 -0.22 -6.64 0.27
C PRO A 240 -1.33 -6.46 -0.77
N ASP A 241 -0.96 -6.58 -2.02
CA ASP A 241 -1.88 -6.54 -3.16
C ASP A 241 -2.37 -7.96 -3.56
N ALA A 242 -3.21 -8.02 -4.58
CA ALA A 242 -3.75 -9.29 -5.10
C ALA A 242 -2.65 -10.26 -5.57
N LEU A 243 -1.57 -9.72 -6.12
CA LEU A 243 -0.46 -10.51 -6.66
C LEU A 243 0.37 -11.13 -5.52
N GLU A 244 0.70 -10.35 -4.50
CA GLU A 244 1.43 -10.85 -3.33
C GLU A 244 0.60 -11.84 -2.52
N ILE A 245 -0.70 -11.57 -2.31
CA ILE A 245 -1.63 -12.49 -1.63
C ILE A 245 -1.74 -13.81 -2.40
N LYS A 246 -1.89 -13.73 -3.73
CA LYS A 246 -1.90 -14.92 -4.60
C LYS A 246 -0.61 -15.71 -4.44
N ARG A 247 0.54 -15.03 -4.50
CA ARG A 247 1.85 -15.66 -4.32
C ARG A 247 1.97 -16.38 -2.98
N ASN A 248 1.57 -15.71 -1.88
CA ASN A 248 1.56 -16.32 -0.54
C ASN A 248 0.71 -17.61 -0.49
N ASN A 249 -0.47 -17.58 -1.13
CA ASN A 249 -1.35 -18.74 -1.24
C ASN A 249 -0.72 -19.88 -2.06
N ASP A 250 -0.08 -19.56 -3.18
CA ASP A 250 0.50 -20.58 -4.07
C ASP A 250 1.80 -21.17 -3.50
N VAL A 251 2.63 -20.36 -2.82
CA VAL A 251 3.77 -20.87 -2.06
C VAL A 251 3.29 -21.79 -0.94
N ALA A 252 2.24 -21.43 -0.22
CA ALA A 252 1.68 -22.25 0.86
C ALA A 252 1.18 -23.62 0.38
N LYS A 253 0.59 -23.71 -0.82
CA LYS A 253 0.23 -25.00 -1.46
C LYS A 253 1.44 -25.90 -1.74
N ILE A 254 2.60 -25.30 -2.04
CA ILE A 254 3.84 -26.02 -2.34
C ILE A 254 4.60 -26.37 -1.06
N GLN A 255 4.81 -25.38 -0.17
CA GLN A 255 5.70 -25.51 0.99
C GLN A 255 4.99 -25.87 2.29
N GLY A 256 3.68 -25.70 2.36
CA GLY A 256 2.86 -25.96 3.56
C GLY A 256 2.91 -24.87 4.62
N ASN A 257 3.80 -23.87 4.47
CA ASN A 257 3.88 -22.71 5.36
C ASN A 257 3.47 -21.44 4.62
N ARG A 258 3.13 -20.38 5.38
CA ARG A 258 2.68 -19.09 4.87
C ARG A 258 3.60 -17.97 5.36
N ASN A 259 3.66 -16.85 4.64
CA ASN A 259 4.24 -15.62 5.17
C ASN A 259 3.17 -14.86 5.99
N PRO A 260 3.28 -14.86 7.34
CA PRO A 260 2.27 -14.23 8.18
C PRO A 260 2.26 -12.70 8.09
N TYR A 261 3.35 -12.08 7.65
CA TYR A 261 3.42 -10.62 7.42
C TYR A 261 2.66 -10.19 6.16
N VAL A 262 2.38 -11.14 5.25
CA VAL A 262 1.43 -10.95 4.15
C VAL A 262 0.01 -11.19 4.63
N ASP A 263 -0.23 -12.24 5.41
CA ASP A 263 -1.57 -12.59 5.91
C ASP A 263 -2.15 -11.55 6.86
N PHE A 264 -1.28 -10.93 7.68
CA PHE A 264 -1.62 -9.88 8.66
C PHE A 264 -0.72 -8.67 8.43
N PRO A 265 -1.16 -7.68 7.63
CA PRO A 265 -0.32 -6.55 7.21
C PRO A 265 0.28 -5.71 8.33
N ASN A 266 -0.31 -5.71 9.52
CA ASN A 266 0.20 -5.00 10.70
C ASN A 266 0.91 -5.89 11.73
N LEU A 267 1.12 -7.17 11.46
CA LEU A 267 1.81 -8.07 12.38
C LEU A 267 3.21 -7.56 12.78
N MET A 268 3.91 -6.88 11.84
CA MET A 268 5.23 -6.32 12.10
C MET A 268 5.24 -5.27 13.22
N GLU A 269 4.13 -4.53 13.42
CA GLU A 269 4.00 -3.58 14.54
C GLU A 269 4.03 -4.28 15.89
N TYR A 270 3.40 -5.45 15.99
CA TYR A 270 3.37 -6.26 17.21
C TYR A 270 4.69 -6.97 17.48
N VAL A 271 5.52 -7.16 16.43
CA VAL A 271 6.83 -7.82 16.57
C VAL A 271 7.94 -6.82 16.81
N TRP A 272 8.02 -5.71 16.07
CA TRP A 272 9.13 -4.75 16.10
C TRP A 272 8.74 -3.28 16.22
N GLY A 273 7.46 -2.95 15.95
CA GLY A 273 6.98 -1.56 15.92
C GLY A 273 6.40 -1.09 17.25
N ASP A 274 5.42 -0.21 17.16
CA ASP A 274 4.86 0.49 18.33
C ASP A 274 3.93 -0.37 19.18
N SER A 275 3.50 -1.55 18.67
CA SER A 275 2.56 -2.47 19.33
C SER A 275 3.22 -3.64 20.06
N THR A 276 4.55 -3.61 20.26
CA THR A 276 5.29 -4.73 20.89
C THR A 276 4.83 -5.09 22.30
N ASN A 277 4.15 -4.20 23.00
CA ASN A 277 3.57 -4.42 24.34
C ASN A 277 2.12 -4.92 24.30
N ILE A 278 1.50 -5.01 23.11
CA ILE A 278 0.11 -5.37 22.94
C ILE A 278 0.00 -6.84 22.54
N ALA A 279 -0.97 -7.53 23.12
CA ALA A 279 -1.22 -8.93 22.83
C ALA A 279 -1.85 -9.07 21.43
N PHE A 280 -1.22 -9.84 20.56
CA PHE A 280 -1.73 -10.13 19.21
C PHE A 280 -2.94 -11.08 19.29
N ASN A 281 -3.95 -10.82 18.46
CA ASN A 281 -5.10 -11.70 18.31
C ASN A 281 -5.39 -11.97 16.81
N PRO A 282 -5.07 -13.16 16.29
CA PRO A 282 -5.25 -13.49 14.87
C PRO A 282 -6.73 -13.57 14.44
N GLU A 283 -7.66 -13.60 15.38
CA GLU A 283 -9.10 -13.67 15.09
C GLU A 283 -9.69 -12.28 14.78
N THR A 284 -9.16 -11.24 15.43
CA THR A 284 -9.66 -9.87 15.32
C THR A 284 -8.77 -8.95 14.51
N THR A 285 -7.51 -9.34 14.28
CA THR A 285 -6.56 -8.56 13.47
C THR A 285 -6.94 -8.60 11.99
N VAL A 286 -6.78 -7.48 11.30
CA VAL A 286 -7.02 -7.35 9.86
C VAL A 286 -6.21 -8.36 9.07
N LYS A 287 -6.87 -9.07 8.16
CA LYS A 287 -6.26 -10.03 7.24
C LYS A 287 -6.19 -9.42 5.84
N SER A 288 -5.11 -9.66 5.13
CA SER A 288 -4.95 -9.18 3.76
C SER A 288 -6.02 -9.70 2.80
N SER A 289 -6.63 -10.85 3.10
CA SER A 289 -7.75 -11.38 2.31
C SER A 289 -8.97 -10.44 2.26
N SER A 290 -9.15 -9.55 3.24
CA SER A 290 -10.18 -8.52 3.21
C SER A 290 -9.96 -7.49 2.09
N TYR A 291 -8.71 -7.27 1.68
CA TYR A 291 -8.37 -6.38 0.58
C TYR A 291 -8.82 -6.93 -0.80
N MET A 292 -8.92 -8.26 -0.93
CA MET A 292 -9.36 -8.92 -2.17
C MET A 292 -10.87 -8.89 -2.40
N ASN A 293 -11.67 -8.77 -1.35
CA ASN A 293 -13.14 -8.85 -1.41
C ASN A 293 -13.80 -7.48 -1.65
N GLY A 294 -13.03 -6.43 -1.93
CA GLY A 294 -13.55 -5.06 -2.03
C GLY A 294 -13.90 -4.44 -0.67
N GLU A 295 -13.87 -5.23 0.41
CA GLU A 295 -14.02 -4.74 1.78
C GLU A 295 -12.73 -4.04 2.28
N GLY A 296 -11.61 -4.25 1.56
CA GLY A 296 -10.33 -3.57 1.78
C GLY A 296 -9.87 -2.74 0.58
N GLY A 297 -10.69 -2.66 -0.48
CA GLY A 297 -10.42 -1.88 -1.70
C GLY A 297 -10.86 -0.42 -1.62
N GLY A 298 -11.05 0.11 -0.44
CA GLY A 298 -10.99 1.51 -0.12
C GLY A 298 -9.83 1.64 0.86
N GLY A 299 -8.80 2.36 0.49
CA GLY A 299 -7.65 2.61 1.35
C GLY A 299 -8.05 3.28 2.67
N GLY A 300 -8.63 2.50 3.55
CA GLY A 300 -8.85 2.81 4.94
C GLY A 300 -7.99 1.84 5.72
N SER A 301 -6.95 2.32 6.35
CA SER A 301 -6.25 1.61 7.40
C SER A 301 -7.27 1.27 8.48
N ILE A 302 -7.81 0.03 8.47
CA ILE A 302 -8.28 -0.54 9.71
C ILE A 302 -7.06 -1.25 10.31
N ASP A 303 -6.10 -0.45 10.70
CA ASP A 303 -5.18 -0.82 11.73
C ASP A 303 -6.01 -0.79 13.01
N PRO A 304 -6.21 -1.90 13.74
CA PRO A 304 -6.56 -1.74 15.14
C PRO A 304 -5.33 -1.10 15.77
N ASP A 305 -5.35 0.24 15.79
CA ASP A 305 -4.50 1.02 16.68
C ASP A 305 -4.55 0.30 18.04
N PRO A 306 -3.40 -0.04 18.64
CA PRO A 306 -3.35 -0.61 19.99
C PRO A 306 -4.01 0.29 21.04
N ASN A 307 -4.28 1.50 20.68
CA ASN A 307 -5.26 2.37 21.28
C ASN A 307 -6.45 2.40 20.28
N PRO A 308 -7.65 1.83 20.55
CA PRO A 308 -8.77 1.90 19.62
C PRO A 308 -9.19 3.35 19.45
N GLY A 309 -8.39 4.08 18.68
CA GLY A 309 -8.71 5.37 18.13
C GLY A 309 -9.93 5.21 17.24
N THR A 310 -10.68 6.24 17.09
CA THR A 310 -11.89 6.34 16.30
C THR A 310 -11.63 5.79 14.89
N PRO A 311 -12.49 4.92 14.33
CA PRO A 311 -12.25 4.33 13.01
C PRO A 311 -12.15 5.43 11.94
N GLU A 312 -11.20 5.26 11.03
CA GLU A 312 -11.11 6.09 9.83
C GLU A 312 -12.40 5.95 9.02
N VAL A 313 -13.00 7.05 8.64
CA VAL A 313 -14.26 7.09 7.89
C VAL A 313 -14.06 7.80 6.57
N ASN A 314 -14.83 7.41 5.56
CA ASN A 314 -14.89 8.15 4.31
C ASN A 314 -15.60 9.49 4.53
N VAL A 315 -14.87 10.57 4.27
CA VAL A 315 -15.42 11.94 4.23
C VAL A 315 -16.00 12.23 2.85
N TYR A 316 -15.30 11.74 1.81
CA TYR A 316 -15.73 11.79 0.43
C TYR A 316 -15.20 10.56 -0.32
N GLN A 317 -16.01 10.00 -1.21
CA GLN A 317 -15.58 8.92 -2.10
C GLN A 317 -16.34 8.99 -3.41
N ALA A 318 -15.63 8.95 -4.52
CA ALA A 318 -16.21 8.84 -5.85
C ALA A 318 -15.39 7.90 -6.74
N THR A 319 -16.08 7.06 -7.50
CA THR A 319 -15.53 6.27 -8.59
C THR A 319 -16.04 6.88 -9.89
N PHE A 320 -15.20 7.66 -10.54
CA PHE A 320 -15.57 8.50 -11.69
C PHE A 320 -15.92 7.72 -12.96
N THR A 321 -15.61 6.44 -13.01
CA THR A 321 -16.13 5.55 -14.07
C THR A 321 -17.60 5.17 -13.88
N SER A 322 -18.19 5.50 -12.72
CA SER A 322 -19.59 5.20 -12.40
C SER A 322 -20.47 6.46 -12.32
N ASN A 323 -19.87 7.61 -11.94
CA ASN A 323 -20.54 8.91 -11.83
C ASN A 323 -19.49 10.04 -11.83
N ASP A 324 -19.94 11.29 -11.91
CA ASP A 324 -19.09 12.47 -11.90
C ASP A 324 -18.58 12.89 -10.51
N GLY A 325 -19.03 12.21 -9.44
CA GLY A 325 -18.65 12.51 -8.06
C GLY A 325 -19.13 13.86 -7.55
N GLY A 326 -20.03 14.54 -8.25
CA GLY A 326 -20.46 15.91 -7.95
C GLY A 326 -19.39 16.96 -8.25
N CYS A 327 -18.35 16.62 -9.01
CA CYS A 327 -17.27 17.53 -9.38
C CYS A 327 -17.75 18.60 -10.36
N LYS A 328 -17.08 19.77 -10.33
CA LYS A 328 -17.40 20.88 -11.23
C LYS A 328 -16.15 21.33 -11.97
N GLU A 329 -16.28 21.45 -13.31
CA GLU A 329 -15.26 22.10 -14.12
C GLU A 329 -15.43 23.63 -14.06
N SER A 330 -14.30 24.34 -14.05
CA SER A 330 -14.20 25.77 -14.30
C SER A 330 -13.10 26.04 -15.32
N ILE A 331 -13.47 26.54 -16.48
CA ILE A 331 -12.55 26.93 -17.56
C ILE A 331 -12.07 28.34 -17.28
N ILE A 332 -10.74 28.53 -17.18
CA ILE A 332 -10.09 29.82 -16.97
C ILE A 332 -9.69 30.40 -18.32
N SER A 333 -9.12 29.58 -19.20
CA SER A 333 -8.82 29.91 -20.59
C SER A 333 -8.88 28.64 -21.46
N ASN A 334 -9.27 28.79 -22.75
CA ASN A 334 -9.36 27.66 -23.66
C ASN A 334 -9.26 28.13 -25.13
N ASP A 335 -8.13 27.85 -25.75
CA ASP A 335 -7.89 28.07 -27.16
C ASP A 335 -8.11 26.78 -28.00
N SER A 336 -8.49 25.69 -27.35
CA SER A 336 -8.78 24.42 -28.04
C SER A 336 -10.20 24.41 -28.64
N PRO A 337 -10.48 23.53 -29.59
CA PRO A 337 -11.82 23.39 -30.17
C PRO A 337 -12.80 22.66 -29.20
N HIS A 338 -12.34 22.22 -28.04
CA HIS A 338 -13.17 21.49 -27.09
C HIS A 338 -14.02 22.45 -26.27
N SER A 339 -15.30 22.11 -26.06
CA SER A 339 -16.21 22.90 -25.20
C SER A 339 -15.78 22.80 -23.72
N ASN A 340 -15.23 21.66 -23.32
CA ASN A 340 -14.76 21.32 -21.97
C ASN A 340 -13.35 20.74 -22.06
N ILE A 341 -12.50 21.08 -21.11
CA ILE A 341 -11.16 20.51 -20.97
C ILE A 341 -11.23 19.22 -20.13
N TRP A 342 -12.08 19.20 -19.11
CA TRP A 342 -12.37 18.03 -18.31
C TRP A 342 -13.65 17.35 -18.76
N ILE A 343 -13.57 16.07 -19.12
CA ILE A 343 -14.70 15.26 -19.55
C ILE A 343 -14.75 14.01 -18.67
N CYS A 344 -15.93 13.71 -18.10
CA CYS A 344 -16.16 12.49 -17.32
C CYS A 344 -16.79 11.42 -18.23
N ASP A 345 -16.18 10.24 -18.27
CA ASP A 345 -16.73 9.08 -18.99
C ASP A 345 -16.54 7.75 -18.23
N ALA A 346 -17.33 6.75 -18.61
CA ALA A 346 -17.34 5.45 -17.94
C ALA A 346 -16.05 4.61 -18.13
N LYS A 347 -15.16 5.01 -19.05
CA LYS A 347 -13.93 4.27 -19.33
C LYS A 347 -12.72 4.85 -18.59
N TYR A 348 -12.61 6.18 -18.59
CA TYR A 348 -11.43 6.88 -18.12
C TYR A 348 -11.66 7.66 -16.81
N GLY A 349 -12.92 7.79 -16.37
CA GLY A 349 -13.31 8.69 -15.31
C GLY A 349 -13.24 10.15 -15.77
N TRP A 350 -12.73 11.05 -14.93
CA TRP A 350 -12.42 12.43 -15.36
C TRP A 350 -11.13 12.45 -16.16
N LYS A 351 -11.21 12.95 -17.37
CA LYS A 351 -10.08 13.10 -18.28
C LYS A 351 -9.93 14.55 -18.73
N ALA A 352 -8.73 15.11 -18.59
CA ALA A 352 -8.37 16.43 -19.10
C ALA A 352 -7.38 16.34 -20.27
N THR A 353 -7.67 17.08 -21.33
CA THR A 353 -6.75 17.33 -22.43
C THR A 353 -7.24 18.49 -23.30
N ALA A 354 -6.33 19.32 -23.79
CA ALA A 354 -6.61 20.34 -24.81
C ALA A 354 -6.02 19.94 -26.18
N TYR A 355 -5.61 18.67 -26.35
CA TYR A 355 -5.10 18.17 -27.63
C TYR A 355 -6.25 17.90 -28.60
N ASN A 356 -6.13 18.48 -29.82
CA ASN A 356 -7.05 18.18 -30.89
C ASN A 356 -6.53 17.01 -31.74
N SER A 357 -7.23 15.87 -31.67
CA SER A 357 -6.89 14.66 -32.39
C SER A 357 -7.09 14.78 -33.91
N ASP A 358 -8.01 15.64 -34.37
CA ASP A 358 -8.40 15.73 -35.79
C ASP A 358 -7.29 16.37 -36.62
N ASN A 359 -6.71 17.42 -36.12
CA ASN A 359 -5.60 18.13 -36.78
C ASN A 359 -4.24 17.89 -36.12
N LYS A 360 -4.18 17.08 -35.07
CA LYS A 360 -2.98 16.69 -34.30
C LYS A 360 -2.24 17.92 -33.73
N SER A 361 -2.97 18.89 -33.20
CA SER A 361 -2.43 20.12 -32.60
C SER A 361 -2.61 20.16 -31.08
N ASN A 362 -1.64 20.78 -30.44
CA ASN A 362 -1.76 21.21 -29.04
C ASN A 362 -2.38 22.60 -28.99
N HIS A 363 -3.08 22.91 -27.92
CA HIS A 363 -3.69 24.21 -27.70
C HIS A 363 -3.46 24.67 -26.25
N ALA A 364 -3.29 25.99 -26.07
CA ALA A 364 -3.23 26.53 -24.72
C ALA A 364 -4.61 26.45 -24.06
N ALA A 365 -4.62 25.98 -22.83
CA ALA A 365 -5.81 25.92 -21.99
C ALA A 365 -5.45 25.90 -20.51
N GLU A 366 -6.37 26.40 -19.69
CA GLU A 366 -6.33 26.30 -18.24
C GLU A 366 -7.73 26.02 -17.72
N ALA A 367 -7.89 24.94 -16.96
CA ALA A 367 -9.16 24.55 -16.35
C ALA A 367 -8.94 23.83 -15.03
N THR A 368 -9.87 23.99 -14.10
CA THR A 368 -9.88 23.29 -12.84
C THR A 368 -11.07 22.34 -12.77
N LEU A 369 -10.85 21.14 -12.21
CA LEU A 369 -11.88 20.22 -11.78
C LEU A 369 -11.93 20.26 -10.27
N THR A 370 -13.04 20.66 -9.69
CA THR A 370 -13.19 20.87 -8.25
C THR A 370 -14.10 19.82 -7.64
N LEU A 371 -13.62 19.13 -6.59
CA LEU A 371 -14.43 18.22 -5.78
C LEU A 371 -15.46 18.99 -4.95
N PRO A 372 -16.56 18.35 -4.53
CA PRO A 372 -17.44 18.91 -3.51
C PRO A 372 -16.67 19.33 -2.25
N GLU A 373 -17.10 20.41 -1.62
CA GLU A 373 -16.58 20.84 -0.32
C GLU A 373 -16.74 19.71 0.70
N VAL A 374 -15.69 19.43 1.46
CA VAL A 374 -15.69 18.46 2.55
C VAL A 374 -15.51 19.17 3.89
N ASP A 375 -16.21 18.69 4.90
CA ASP A 375 -16.11 19.18 6.27
C ASP A 375 -15.11 18.28 7.04
N LEU A 376 -13.95 18.84 7.36
CA LEU A 376 -12.89 18.20 8.13
C LEU A 376 -12.91 18.63 9.61
N THR A 377 -13.96 19.31 10.05
CA THR A 377 -14.17 19.61 11.48
C THR A 377 -14.45 18.30 12.23
N GLY A 378 -13.92 18.15 13.42
CA GLY A 378 -14.13 16.93 14.20
C GLY A 378 -13.32 15.71 13.73
N TYR A 379 -12.24 15.94 12.97
CA TYR A 379 -11.26 14.92 12.61
C TYR A 379 -9.90 15.22 13.24
N ASP A 380 -9.15 14.16 13.59
CA ASP A 380 -7.78 14.23 14.12
C ASP A 380 -6.75 14.19 12.99
N ASP A 381 -7.08 13.49 11.91
CA ASP A 381 -6.30 13.42 10.67
C ASP A 381 -7.24 13.38 9.45
N ALA A 382 -6.67 13.60 8.28
CA ALA A 382 -7.33 13.39 7.01
C ALA A 382 -6.30 13.11 5.91
N LYS A 383 -6.71 12.37 4.87
CA LYS A 383 -5.89 12.14 3.67
C LYS A 383 -6.74 12.06 2.41
N LEU A 384 -6.16 12.49 1.28
CA LEU A 384 -6.72 12.35 -0.06
C LEU A 384 -5.96 11.25 -0.80
N THR A 385 -6.68 10.27 -1.33
CA THR A 385 -6.13 9.26 -2.24
C THR A 385 -6.76 9.44 -3.62
N ILE A 386 -5.89 9.52 -4.65
CA ILE A 386 -6.28 9.73 -6.05
C ILE A 386 -5.76 8.58 -6.90
N ASN A 387 -6.65 7.87 -7.59
CA ASN A 387 -6.28 6.88 -8.60
C ASN A 387 -6.20 7.56 -9.97
N GLN A 388 -5.00 7.66 -10.54
CA GLN A 388 -4.74 8.50 -11.70
C GLN A 388 -3.71 7.92 -12.67
N ALA A 389 -3.76 8.40 -13.92
CA ALA A 389 -2.76 8.18 -14.95
C ALA A 389 -2.47 9.49 -15.69
N VAL A 390 -1.23 9.69 -16.10
CA VAL A 390 -0.79 10.84 -16.89
C VAL A 390 -0.02 10.35 -18.10
N ASN A 391 -0.29 10.94 -19.28
CA ASN A 391 0.44 10.64 -20.50
C ASN A 391 0.73 11.91 -21.31
N PHE A 392 1.71 11.82 -22.22
CA PHE A 392 2.18 12.90 -23.08
C PHE A 392 2.79 14.11 -22.34
N ALA A 393 3.14 13.95 -21.07
CA ALA A 393 3.77 14.99 -20.25
C ALA A 393 5.29 15.09 -20.47
N LYS A 394 5.93 14.04 -21.01
CA LYS A 394 7.38 13.99 -21.31
C LYS A 394 8.24 14.42 -20.13
N GLY A 395 7.93 13.92 -18.93
CA GLY A 395 8.62 14.25 -17.68
C GLY A 395 8.34 15.67 -17.15
N LYS A 396 7.33 16.37 -17.67
CA LYS A 396 7.00 17.74 -17.27
C LYS A 396 5.62 17.85 -16.59
N ALA A 397 5.07 16.76 -16.11
CA ALA A 397 3.73 16.71 -15.53
C ALA A 397 3.51 17.80 -14.45
N LEU A 398 4.45 17.97 -13.51
CA LEU A 398 4.35 18.98 -12.45
C LEU A 398 4.34 20.43 -12.94
N LYS A 399 4.78 20.69 -14.19
CA LYS A 399 4.63 22.04 -14.80
C LYS A 399 3.18 22.33 -15.15
N TYR A 400 2.44 21.33 -15.61
CA TYR A 400 1.14 21.49 -16.22
C TYR A 400 -0.03 21.02 -15.34
N LEU A 401 0.23 20.17 -14.36
CA LEU A 401 -0.79 19.55 -13.50
C LEU A 401 -0.53 19.91 -12.04
N LYS A 402 -1.58 20.39 -11.35
CA LYS A 402 -1.49 20.73 -9.93
C LYS A 402 -2.71 20.25 -9.17
N VAL A 403 -2.50 19.89 -7.92
CA VAL A 403 -3.58 19.72 -6.94
C VAL A 403 -3.51 20.89 -5.99
N GLU A 404 -4.62 21.59 -5.82
CA GLU A 404 -4.75 22.77 -4.98
C GLU A 404 -5.85 22.53 -3.94
N LEU A 405 -5.63 23.00 -2.73
CA LEU A 405 -6.61 22.95 -1.65
C LEU A 405 -6.92 24.37 -1.19
N LYS A 406 -8.21 24.64 -1.08
CA LYS A 406 -8.73 25.82 -0.41
C LYS A 406 -9.41 25.38 0.88
N SER A 407 -8.96 25.89 2.00
CA SER A 407 -9.56 25.65 3.30
C SER A 407 -10.20 26.92 3.85
N VAL A 408 -11.25 26.72 4.64
CA VAL A 408 -11.95 27.78 5.37
C VAL A 408 -12.01 27.37 6.84
N ASP A 409 -11.33 28.12 7.71
CA ASP A 409 -11.43 27.93 9.15
C ASP A 409 -12.87 28.26 9.61
N THR A 410 -13.52 27.30 10.24
CA THR A 410 -14.92 27.45 10.66
C THR A 410 -15.09 28.34 11.91
N SER A 411 -14.00 28.65 12.61
CA SER A 411 -14.02 29.46 13.84
C SER A 411 -14.00 30.97 13.57
N ASP A 412 -13.27 31.41 12.54
CA ASP A 412 -13.08 32.83 12.23
C ASP A 412 -13.30 33.19 10.75
N GLY A 413 -13.56 32.20 9.89
CA GLY A 413 -13.77 32.36 8.46
C GLY A 413 -12.51 32.65 7.66
N THR A 414 -11.32 32.45 8.23
CA THR A 414 -10.04 32.61 7.52
C THR A 414 -9.96 31.63 6.34
N VAL A 415 -9.57 32.14 5.18
CA VAL A 415 -9.43 31.36 3.95
C VAL A 415 -7.95 31.20 3.64
N GLU A 416 -7.51 29.94 3.43
CA GLU A 416 -6.18 29.60 2.97
C GLU A 416 -6.25 28.82 1.64
N GLU A 417 -5.42 29.21 0.66
CA GLU A 417 -5.25 28.49 -0.60
C GLU A 417 -3.83 27.92 -0.65
N THR A 418 -3.72 26.62 -0.60
CA THR A 418 -2.44 25.92 -0.51
C THR A 418 -2.23 25.00 -1.71
N PRO A 419 -1.18 25.19 -2.52
CA PRO A 419 -0.75 24.17 -3.48
C PRO A 419 -0.23 22.95 -2.70
N LEU A 420 -0.73 21.76 -3.02
CA LEU A 420 -0.27 20.52 -2.41
C LEU A 420 1.02 20.08 -3.11
N THR A 421 2.16 20.55 -2.60
CA THR A 421 3.49 20.38 -3.20
C THR A 421 3.98 18.94 -3.21
N ASP A 422 3.44 18.10 -2.31
CA ASP A 422 3.77 16.67 -2.21
C ASP A 422 2.96 15.81 -3.18
N PHE A 423 2.23 16.44 -4.08
CA PHE A 423 1.49 15.73 -5.11
C PHE A 423 2.45 15.01 -6.06
N ALA A 424 2.47 13.69 -5.98
CA ALA A 424 3.22 12.85 -6.89
C ALA A 424 2.40 12.59 -8.16
N VAL A 425 2.88 13.05 -9.30
CA VAL A 425 2.43 12.58 -10.60
C VAL A 425 3.44 11.57 -11.13
N PRO A 426 3.03 10.62 -11.99
CA PRO A 426 3.97 9.71 -12.63
C PRO A 426 5.13 10.47 -13.27
N SER A 427 6.36 10.07 -12.99
CA SER A 427 7.57 10.67 -13.57
C SER A 427 7.69 10.39 -15.06
N GLU A 428 7.06 9.32 -15.52
CA GLU A 428 7.02 8.85 -16.89
C GLU A 428 5.58 8.80 -17.42
N ASP A 429 5.43 9.01 -18.71
CA ASP A 429 4.14 8.87 -19.38
C ASP A 429 3.67 7.40 -19.31
N SER A 430 2.46 7.18 -18.79
CA SER A 430 1.90 5.85 -18.62
C SER A 430 0.37 5.88 -18.59
N TRP A 431 -0.26 4.85 -19.19
CA TRP A 431 -1.68 4.57 -19.03
C TRP A 431 -1.99 3.63 -17.86
N ILE A 432 -0.99 3.32 -17.03
CA ILE A 432 -1.19 2.56 -15.79
C ILE A 432 -1.64 3.53 -14.71
N TYR A 433 -2.74 3.16 -14.03
CA TYR A 433 -3.30 3.96 -12.96
C TYR A 433 -2.65 3.56 -11.64
N TYR A 434 -2.20 4.55 -10.88
CA TYR A 434 -1.64 4.39 -9.55
C TYR A 434 -2.43 5.19 -8.53
N ASP A 435 -2.47 4.71 -7.29
CA ASP A 435 -3.00 5.46 -6.16
C ASP A 435 -1.92 6.36 -5.57
N TYR A 436 -2.21 7.65 -5.50
CA TYR A 436 -1.38 8.66 -4.84
C TYR A 436 -2.11 9.19 -3.63
N THR A 437 -1.44 9.18 -2.48
CA THR A 437 -2.01 9.63 -1.21
C THR A 437 -1.31 10.88 -0.72
N LEU A 438 -2.11 11.92 -0.41
CA LEU A 438 -1.68 13.19 0.15
C LEU A 438 -2.20 13.33 1.58
N ASP A 439 -1.34 13.73 2.50
CA ASP A 439 -1.71 14.04 3.87
C ASP A 439 -2.44 15.38 3.92
N LEU A 440 -3.66 15.38 4.45
CA LEU A 440 -4.50 16.55 4.68
C LEU A 440 -4.62 16.88 6.17
N SER A 441 -3.83 16.27 7.04
CA SER A 441 -3.95 16.47 8.50
C SER A 441 -3.69 17.91 8.94
N HIS A 442 -2.99 18.70 8.11
CA HIS A 442 -2.83 20.14 8.34
C HIS A 442 -4.15 20.92 8.26
N PHE A 443 -5.13 20.41 7.51
CA PHE A 443 -6.41 21.08 7.22
C PHE A 443 -7.57 20.56 8.07
N VAL A 444 -7.33 19.68 9.04
CA VAL A 444 -8.38 19.25 9.98
C VAL A 444 -8.86 20.44 10.81
N GLY A 445 -10.15 20.46 11.11
CA GLY A 445 -10.78 21.60 11.76
C GLY A 445 -11.31 22.67 10.79
N THR A 446 -11.14 22.48 9.47
CA THR A 446 -11.62 23.41 8.44
C THR A 446 -12.65 22.76 7.52
N LYS A 447 -13.28 23.55 6.66
CA LYS A 447 -13.93 23.06 5.45
C LYS A 447 -12.97 23.19 4.30
N ALA A 448 -12.80 22.12 3.52
CA ALA A 448 -11.81 22.03 2.45
C ALA A 448 -12.46 21.78 1.10
N THR A 449 -11.94 22.45 0.08
CA THR A 449 -12.27 22.24 -1.33
C THR A 449 -10.98 21.90 -2.08
N ILE A 450 -10.97 20.79 -2.80
CA ILE A 450 -9.80 20.31 -3.55
C ILE A 450 -10.06 20.48 -5.04
N SER A 451 -9.09 21.03 -5.74
CA SER A 451 -9.13 21.27 -7.19
C SER A 451 -7.95 20.65 -7.89
N PHE A 452 -8.22 20.01 -9.02
CA PHE A 452 -7.23 19.51 -9.98
C PHE A 452 -7.09 20.52 -11.10
N ARG A 453 -5.97 21.23 -11.14
CA ARG A 453 -5.70 22.25 -12.18
C ARG A 453 -4.93 21.61 -13.32
N TYR A 454 -5.51 21.67 -14.50
CA TYR A 454 -4.88 21.33 -15.77
C TYR A 454 -4.46 22.60 -16.49
N THR A 455 -3.22 22.63 -17.00
CA THR A 455 -2.74 23.65 -17.91
C THR A 455 -2.08 23.01 -19.13
N SER A 456 -2.07 23.72 -20.26
CA SER A 456 -1.38 23.31 -21.47
C SER A 456 -0.90 24.53 -22.26
N ASP A 457 -0.04 24.33 -23.27
CA ASP A 457 0.39 25.32 -24.22
C ASP A 457 0.45 24.71 -25.63
N ASP A 458 0.73 25.53 -26.65
CA ASP A 458 0.78 25.08 -28.04
C ASP A 458 1.89 24.05 -28.34
N ASN A 459 2.82 23.87 -27.42
CA ASN A 459 3.88 22.88 -27.52
C ASN A 459 3.56 21.58 -26.82
N MET A 460 2.65 21.61 -25.83
CA MET A 460 2.35 20.44 -25.00
C MET A 460 0.95 20.45 -24.40
N CYS A 461 0.21 19.38 -24.72
CA CYS A 461 -1.02 18.98 -24.06
C CYS A 461 -0.82 17.58 -23.49
N CYS A 462 -0.60 17.47 -22.18
CA CYS A 462 -0.67 16.16 -21.53
C CYS A 462 -2.13 15.70 -21.45
N THR A 463 -2.31 14.41 -21.20
CA THR A 463 -3.60 13.82 -20.83
C THR A 463 -3.53 13.40 -19.38
N TRP A 464 -4.47 13.88 -18.57
CA TRP A 464 -4.61 13.51 -17.17
C TRP A 464 -5.93 12.78 -16.95
N GLU A 465 -5.88 11.57 -16.41
CA GLU A 465 -7.05 10.75 -16.17
C GLU A 465 -7.14 10.40 -14.69
N ILE A 466 -8.32 10.60 -14.08
CA ILE A 466 -8.58 10.35 -12.66
C ILE A 466 -9.80 9.43 -12.56
N LYS A 467 -9.61 8.18 -12.13
CA LYS A 467 -10.68 7.19 -11.99
C LYS A 467 -11.37 7.21 -10.64
N LYS A 468 -10.65 7.62 -9.60
CA LYS A 468 -11.20 7.61 -8.25
C LYS A 468 -10.56 8.71 -7.42
N ALA A 469 -11.33 9.31 -6.54
CA ALA A 469 -10.84 10.14 -5.45
C ALA A 469 -11.55 9.74 -4.15
N THR A 470 -10.78 9.63 -3.06
CA THR A 470 -11.28 9.29 -1.74
C THR A 470 -10.64 10.22 -0.72
N ILE A 471 -11.42 10.85 0.13
CA ILE A 471 -10.95 11.57 1.30
C ILE A 471 -11.41 10.78 2.51
N THR A 472 -10.47 10.37 3.34
CA THR A 472 -10.71 9.66 4.58
C THR A 472 -10.15 10.45 5.74
N GLY A 473 -10.65 10.22 6.95
CA GLY A 473 -10.14 10.83 8.16
C GLY A 473 -10.57 10.08 9.41
N THR A 474 -9.79 10.19 10.46
CA THR A 474 -10.11 9.65 11.78
C THR A 474 -10.89 10.70 12.56
N LYS A 475 -12.14 10.39 12.91
CA LYS A 475 -12.96 11.31 13.72
C LYS A 475 -12.34 11.50 15.09
N ASN A 476 -12.42 12.72 15.62
CA ASN A 476 -12.09 12.98 17.02
C ASN A 476 -12.86 12.00 17.89
N SER A 477 -12.17 11.27 18.74
CA SER A 477 -12.82 10.48 19.79
C SER A 477 -13.41 11.42 20.84
N THR A 478 -14.52 12.09 20.50
CA THR A 478 -15.39 12.67 21.50
C THR A 478 -16.18 11.56 22.18
N GLY A 479 -15.47 10.61 22.72
CA GLY A 479 -15.99 9.67 23.69
C GLY A 479 -16.07 10.33 25.06
N ILE A 480 -16.76 11.47 25.17
CA ILE A 480 -17.40 11.81 26.42
C ILE A 480 -18.54 10.80 26.56
N LYS A 481 -18.29 9.68 27.23
CA LYS A 481 -19.37 9.04 27.99
C LYS A 481 -19.94 10.14 28.87
N GLU A 482 -21.17 10.59 28.60
CA GLU A 482 -21.98 11.23 29.61
C GLU A 482 -22.14 10.26 30.77
N THR A 483 -21.18 10.27 31.67
CA THR A 483 -21.43 9.91 33.04
C THR A 483 -21.81 11.23 33.71
N THR A 484 -23.08 11.35 34.03
CA THR A 484 -23.60 12.35 34.96
C THR A 484 -22.90 12.19 36.31
N THR A 485 -21.71 12.74 36.43
CA THR A 485 -21.02 13.03 37.68
C THR A 485 -20.17 14.29 37.44
N GLU A 486 -20.30 15.24 38.35
CA GLU A 486 -19.68 16.54 38.41
C GLU A 486 -18.24 16.65 37.85
N PRO A 487 -17.86 17.76 37.17
CA PRO A 487 -16.55 17.94 36.56
C PRO A 487 -15.45 18.05 37.62
N LYS A 488 -14.72 16.96 37.88
CA LYS A 488 -13.62 16.95 38.86
C LYS A 488 -12.22 17.25 38.32
N ASP A 489 -12.05 17.49 37.03
CA ASP A 489 -10.69 17.55 36.43
C ASP A 489 -10.44 18.77 35.52
N PHE A 490 -10.88 19.91 35.90
CA PHE A 490 -10.50 21.16 35.22
C PHE A 490 -9.20 21.73 35.77
N ILE A 491 -8.25 22.12 34.87
CA ILE A 491 -7.15 23.01 35.19
C ILE A 491 -7.75 24.42 35.35
N ASP A 492 -7.53 24.99 36.50
CA ASP A 492 -7.92 26.37 36.80
C ASP A 492 -6.78 27.33 36.41
N PHE A 493 -6.83 27.84 35.19
CA PHE A 493 -5.78 28.72 34.66
C PHE A 493 -5.64 30.07 35.43
N SER A 494 -6.54 30.38 36.35
CA SER A 494 -6.36 31.50 37.26
C SER A 494 -5.41 31.22 38.42
N LYS A 495 -5.03 29.96 38.62
CA LYS A 495 -4.11 29.50 39.66
C LYS A 495 -2.78 29.06 39.06
N PRO A 496 -1.67 29.04 39.81
CA PRO A 496 -0.38 28.58 39.33
C PRO A 496 -0.42 27.17 38.76
N TYR A 497 0.22 26.97 37.60
CA TYR A 497 0.39 25.70 36.95
C TYR A 497 1.77 25.63 36.27
N ASP A 498 2.26 24.42 36.06
CA ASP A 498 3.50 24.15 35.37
C ASP A 498 3.22 23.67 33.94
N VAL A 499 4.08 24.07 33.00
CA VAL A 499 4.02 23.67 31.59
C VAL A 499 5.25 22.85 31.26
N TYR A 500 5.05 21.73 30.55
CA TYR A 500 6.14 20.84 30.13
C TYR A 500 6.02 20.55 28.62
N SER A 501 7.13 20.34 27.96
CA SER A 501 7.20 19.76 26.63
C SER A 501 6.81 18.26 26.67
N ILE A 502 6.53 17.67 25.50
CA ILE A 502 6.14 16.25 25.40
C ILE A 502 7.22 15.32 25.94
N ASP A 503 8.49 15.70 25.84
CA ASP A 503 9.66 14.99 26.38
C ASP A 503 9.89 15.22 27.88
N GLY A 504 8.95 15.90 28.57
CA GLY A 504 8.94 16.10 30.02
C GLY A 504 9.80 17.26 30.53
N ARG A 505 10.37 18.11 29.68
CA ARG A 505 11.14 19.28 30.07
C ARG A 505 10.21 20.42 30.49
N LYS A 506 10.42 21.01 31.68
CA LYS A 506 9.64 22.16 32.14
C LYS A 506 9.91 23.39 31.25
N LEU A 507 8.85 24.02 30.77
CA LEU A 507 8.90 25.17 29.87
C LEU A 507 8.54 26.45 30.64
N THR A 508 9.15 27.58 30.24
CA THR A 508 8.71 28.91 30.62
C THR A 508 7.71 29.46 29.59
N PRO A 509 6.85 30.44 29.93
CA PRO A 509 5.91 31.01 28.97
C PRO A 509 6.55 31.52 27.67
N SER A 510 7.79 32.00 27.73
CA SER A 510 8.57 32.46 26.56
C SER A 510 9.11 31.33 25.66
N GLN A 511 9.01 30.09 26.10
CA GLN A 511 9.47 28.88 25.37
C GLN A 511 8.30 28.11 24.76
N THR A 512 7.07 28.61 24.89
CA THR A 512 5.89 28.01 24.31
C THR A 512 5.56 28.73 23.00
N ASN A 513 5.66 28.01 21.88
CA ASN A 513 5.30 28.55 20.56
C ASN A 513 3.84 28.26 20.26
N ALA A 514 3.17 29.15 19.51
CA ALA A 514 1.86 28.87 18.94
C ALA A 514 1.92 27.55 18.16
N ASN A 515 0.88 26.74 18.28
CA ASN A 515 0.73 25.40 17.70
C ASN A 515 1.59 24.27 18.34
N SER A 516 2.34 24.55 19.41
CA SER A 516 3.06 23.47 20.14
C SER A 516 2.09 22.69 21.04
N ILE A 517 2.36 21.37 21.17
CA ILE A 517 1.67 20.52 22.14
C ILE A 517 2.45 20.55 23.45
N VAL A 518 1.76 20.85 24.55
CA VAL A 518 2.35 20.92 25.88
C VAL A 518 1.56 20.07 26.88
N ILE A 519 2.22 19.70 27.95
CA ILE A 519 1.61 19.06 29.13
C ILE A 519 1.50 20.12 30.21
N ILE A 520 0.29 20.37 30.70
CA ILE A 520 0.04 21.28 31.83
C ILE A 520 -0.22 20.45 33.08
N ARG A 521 0.49 20.79 34.15
CA ARG A 521 0.33 20.17 35.46
C ARG A 521 -0.06 21.22 36.50
N GLN A 522 -1.15 20.93 37.22
CA GLN A 522 -1.62 21.71 38.36
C GLN A 522 -1.98 20.75 39.51
N ASN A 523 -1.17 20.75 40.56
CA ASN A 523 -1.25 19.77 41.67
C ASN A 523 -1.15 18.31 41.15
N SER A 524 -2.14 17.47 41.42
CA SER A 524 -2.23 16.10 40.90
C SER A 524 -2.86 15.98 39.50
N LYS A 525 -3.31 17.10 38.91
CA LYS A 525 -3.99 17.13 37.61
C LYS A 525 -2.98 17.35 36.48
N VAL A 526 -3.11 16.58 35.40
CA VAL A 526 -2.26 16.69 34.22
C VAL A 526 -3.13 16.65 32.98
N ILE A 527 -2.97 17.63 32.10
CA ILE A 527 -3.65 17.65 30.80
C ILE A 527 -2.63 17.87 29.69
N LYS A 528 -2.91 17.35 28.51
CA LYS A 528 -2.18 17.62 27.28
C LYS A 528 -3.02 18.59 26.45
N MET A 529 -2.43 19.69 26.01
CA MET A 529 -3.14 20.67 25.17
C MET A 529 -2.22 21.27 24.10
N ARG A 530 -2.84 21.78 23.04
CA ARG A 530 -2.16 22.57 22.01
C ARG A 530 -2.27 24.06 22.42
N ILE A 531 -1.16 24.76 22.38
CA ILE A 531 -1.15 26.24 22.52
C ILE A 531 -1.60 26.81 21.17
N ARG A 532 -2.66 27.60 21.17
CA ARG A 532 -3.14 28.32 19.99
C ARG A 532 -2.44 29.67 19.87
#